data_1292912d8724a681fe00705fdadd5484
#
_entry.id   1292912d8724a681fe00705fdadd5484
#
_cell.length_a   1.000
_cell.length_b   1.000
_cell.length_c   1.000
_cell.angle_alpha   90.00
_cell.angle_beta   90.00
_cell.angle_gamma   90.00
#
_symmetry.space_group_name_H-M   'P 1'
#
loop_
_entity.id
_entity.type
_entity.pdbx_description
1 polymer ?
#
loop_
_entity_poly.entity_id
_entity_poly.type
_entity_poly.pdbx_seq_one_letter_code
_entity_poly.pdbx_strand_id
1 'polypeptide(L)'
;MRLLHFADLHLDTPFKWAKPQHAHQRRRALRTTLETICRLAEERQVDALTCAGDLYEHDRFTPDTAKFLRDTFSALAPLRVLLAPGNHDWFGPGSLYQQVEWSDNVHVFNTTQLTALPFTEGVTIWGAAHCAPANTPNFLDDFQVDRGGIHIGLFHGSEQGNLALQHSGKEPHAPFYADQIRRSGLHHALLGHFHKPVDGEFHTYPGNPDPLSFGEDGSRGAVVVEISDDGSITRERVRVATTTANDVRVDVTGATHHNAVLHRISEATAELHGAVRVTLEGTLEPDVDLRLLDIEASAPDHLDALLIQKGRLSIAESYDLERLAEEHTVRGQFVRDVLNSESLTEEQRQRVLITGLRALDANVNELEIL
;
A
#
# COMPACT_ATOMS: atom_id res chain seq x y z
N MET A 1 -6.53 29.84 4.29
CA MET A 1 -5.20 29.18 4.24
C MET A 1 -5.29 27.95 3.36
N ARG A 2 -4.27 27.68 2.54
CA ARG A 2 -4.23 26.52 1.64
C ARG A 2 -2.95 25.71 1.88
N LEU A 3 -3.06 24.42 2.09
CA LEU A 3 -1.94 23.49 2.29
C LEU A 3 -1.94 22.42 1.19
N LEU A 4 -0.76 21.96 0.75
CA LEU A 4 -0.62 20.74 -0.01
C LEU A 4 -0.11 19.67 0.93
N HIS A 5 -0.91 18.62 1.12
CA HIS A 5 -0.63 17.54 2.05
C HIS A 5 -0.32 16.24 1.34
N PHE A 6 0.77 15.57 1.73
CA PHE A 6 1.14 14.23 1.32
C PHE A 6 1.75 13.45 2.48
N ALA A 7 1.88 12.14 2.35
CA ALA A 7 2.54 11.24 3.29
C ALA A 7 2.95 9.93 2.58
N ASP A 8 3.65 9.04 3.26
CA ASP A 8 3.89 7.66 2.85
C ASP A 8 4.57 7.54 1.47
N LEU A 9 5.56 8.40 1.18
CA LEU A 9 6.30 8.38 -0.09
C LEU A 9 7.33 7.25 -0.15
N HIS A 10 7.94 6.89 1.00
CA HIS A 10 8.89 5.80 1.16
C HIS A 10 10.04 5.80 0.15
N LEU A 11 10.75 6.93 0.02
CA LEU A 11 11.97 6.98 -0.79
C LEU A 11 12.93 5.85 -0.39
N ASP A 12 13.61 5.28 -1.36
CA ASP A 12 14.54 4.14 -1.21
C ASP A 12 13.87 2.79 -0.90
N THR A 13 12.55 2.66 -0.99
CA THR A 13 11.85 1.37 -0.97
C THR A 13 12.53 0.37 -1.92
N PRO A 14 12.80 -0.87 -1.45
CA PRO A 14 13.58 -1.83 -2.24
C PRO A 14 12.83 -2.42 -3.44
N PHE A 15 11.50 -2.39 -3.47
CA PHE A 15 10.65 -3.04 -4.47
C PHE A 15 11.09 -4.48 -4.77
N LYS A 16 11.20 -5.32 -3.72
CA LYS A 16 11.73 -6.70 -3.82
C LYS A 16 10.94 -7.61 -4.75
N TRP A 17 9.67 -7.26 -5.02
CA TRP A 17 8.77 -7.97 -5.90
C TRP A 17 9.01 -7.66 -7.39
N ALA A 18 9.71 -6.57 -7.72
CA ALA A 18 10.01 -6.17 -9.09
C ALA A 18 11.36 -6.71 -9.55
N LYS A 19 11.52 -6.93 -10.86
CA LYS A 19 12.81 -7.20 -11.48
C LYS A 19 13.80 -6.06 -11.15
N PRO A 20 15.12 -6.30 -10.98
CA PRO A 20 16.07 -5.28 -10.54
C PRO A 20 16.04 -3.96 -11.31
N GLN A 21 15.90 -4.03 -12.64
CA GLN A 21 15.80 -2.85 -13.51
C GLN A 21 14.54 -2.02 -13.21
N HIS A 22 13.39 -2.67 -13.01
CA HIS A 22 12.13 -2.02 -12.70
C HIS A 22 12.11 -1.48 -11.27
N ALA A 23 12.70 -2.19 -10.31
CA ALA A 23 12.89 -1.69 -8.95
C ALA A 23 13.71 -0.38 -8.93
N HIS A 24 14.75 -0.28 -9.78
CA HIS A 24 15.51 0.96 -9.93
C HIS A 24 14.67 2.09 -10.55
N GLN A 25 13.91 1.79 -11.59
CA GLN A 25 13.00 2.75 -12.25
C GLN A 25 11.95 3.27 -11.26
N ARG A 26 11.34 2.39 -10.46
CA ARG A 26 10.35 2.76 -9.44
C ARG A 26 10.94 3.67 -8.35
N ARG A 27 12.15 3.40 -7.86
CA ARG A 27 12.82 4.33 -6.92
C ARG A 27 13.06 5.72 -7.53
N ARG A 28 13.40 5.79 -8.82
CA ARG A 28 13.48 7.08 -9.52
C ARG A 28 12.12 7.74 -9.68
N ALA A 29 11.09 6.97 -9.96
CA ALA A 29 9.72 7.45 -10.07
C ALA A 29 9.24 8.11 -8.76
N LEU A 30 9.55 7.56 -7.58
CA LEU A 30 9.24 8.20 -6.30
C LEU A 30 9.87 9.59 -6.17
N ARG A 31 11.10 9.78 -6.65
CA ARG A 31 11.74 11.12 -6.68
C ARG A 31 10.99 12.06 -7.62
N THR A 32 10.64 11.62 -8.82
CA THR A 32 9.86 12.40 -9.77
C THR A 32 8.47 12.76 -9.22
N THR A 33 7.86 11.85 -8.46
CA THR A 33 6.59 12.10 -7.76
C THR A 33 6.75 13.22 -6.73
N LEU A 34 7.83 13.23 -5.94
CA LEU A 34 8.10 14.35 -5.01
C LEU A 34 8.33 15.66 -5.73
N GLU A 35 9.13 15.66 -6.80
CA GLU A 35 9.35 16.85 -7.63
C GLU A 35 8.02 17.38 -8.21
N THR A 36 7.12 16.49 -8.61
CA THR A 36 5.78 16.84 -9.09
C THR A 36 4.92 17.43 -7.98
N ILE A 37 4.99 16.90 -6.75
CA ILE A 37 4.31 17.47 -5.57
C ILE A 37 4.84 18.87 -5.28
N CYS A 38 6.15 19.05 -5.29
CA CYS A 38 6.77 20.36 -5.06
C CYS A 38 6.33 21.40 -6.11
N ARG A 39 6.39 21.05 -7.38
CA ARG A 39 5.91 21.92 -8.47
C ARG A 39 4.41 22.25 -8.32
N LEU A 40 3.59 21.26 -7.96
CA LEU A 40 2.16 21.47 -7.71
C LEU A 40 1.93 22.47 -6.56
N ALA A 41 2.75 22.41 -5.50
CA ALA A 41 2.67 23.37 -4.39
C ALA A 41 2.89 24.81 -4.86
N GLU A 42 3.86 25.04 -5.75
CA GLU A 42 4.12 26.36 -6.35
C GLU A 42 2.99 26.78 -7.31
N GLU A 43 2.56 25.89 -8.23
CA GLU A 43 1.49 26.16 -9.19
C GLU A 43 0.15 26.49 -8.51
N ARG A 44 -0.15 25.84 -7.40
CA ARG A 44 -1.37 26.05 -6.60
C ARG A 44 -1.22 27.20 -5.60
N GLN A 45 -0.04 27.80 -5.51
CA GLN A 45 0.25 28.91 -4.59
C GLN A 45 -0.20 28.58 -3.16
N VAL A 46 0.19 27.41 -2.66
CA VAL A 46 -0.15 26.99 -1.30
C VAL A 46 0.69 27.75 -0.26
N ASP A 47 0.17 27.90 0.95
CA ASP A 47 0.86 28.54 2.05
C ASP A 47 1.94 27.64 2.68
N ALA A 48 1.77 26.30 2.60
CA ALA A 48 2.79 25.33 2.94
C ALA A 48 2.60 23.99 2.24
N LEU A 49 3.72 23.25 2.10
CA LEU A 49 3.78 21.84 1.81
C LEU A 49 3.90 21.08 3.15
N THR A 50 3.04 20.08 3.38
CA THR A 50 3.04 19.29 4.62
C THR A 50 3.24 17.80 4.31
N CYS A 51 4.13 17.14 5.06
CA CYS A 51 4.35 15.70 5.01
C CYS A 51 4.10 15.08 6.39
N ALA A 52 3.15 14.16 6.46
CA ALA A 52 2.84 13.43 7.69
C ALA A 52 3.54 12.07 7.76
N GLY A 53 4.86 12.06 7.52
CA GLY A 53 5.74 10.94 7.78
C GLY A 53 5.86 9.91 6.67
N ASP A 54 6.72 8.94 6.92
CA ASP A 54 7.14 7.88 6.01
C ASP A 54 7.60 8.44 4.65
N LEU A 55 8.41 9.52 4.74
CA LEU A 55 9.00 10.20 3.58
C LEU A 55 10.11 9.33 2.93
N TYR A 56 10.88 8.62 3.76
CA TYR A 56 11.98 7.75 3.32
C TYR A 56 12.11 6.50 4.20
N GLU A 57 12.87 5.50 3.73
CA GLU A 57 13.18 4.28 4.49
C GLU A 57 14.45 4.49 5.33
N HIS A 58 14.32 4.58 6.66
CA HIS A 58 15.42 4.87 7.60
C HIS A 58 16.63 3.93 7.44
N ASP A 59 16.38 2.64 7.26
CA ASP A 59 17.44 1.63 7.16
C ASP A 59 18.13 1.61 5.78
N ARG A 60 17.71 2.46 4.83
CA ARG A 60 18.12 2.36 3.43
C ARG A 60 18.52 3.68 2.78
N PHE A 61 18.21 4.82 3.38
CA PHE A 61 18.57 6.10 2.79
C PHE A 61 20.07 6.24 2.60
N THR A 62 20.45 7.02 1.61
CA THR A 62 21.84 7.28 1.24
C THR A 62 22.17 8.76 1.36
N PRO A 63 23.46 9.15 1.36
CA PRO A 63 23.83 10.57 1.26
C PRO A 63 23.24 11.28 0.04
N ASP A 64 22.99 10.53 -1.05
CA ASP A 64 22.31 11.06 -2.25
C ASP A 64 20.84 11.38 -1.96
N THR A 65 20.16 10.55 -1.20
CA THR A 65 18.77 10.80 -0.77
C THR A 65 18.70 12.02 0.16
N ALA A 66 19.65 12.14 1.09
CA ALA A 66 19.76 13.29 1.98
C ALA A 66 19.98 14.60 1.19
N LYS A 67 20.91 14.58 0.22
CA LYS A 67 21.16 15.69 -0.67
C LYS A 67 19.92 16.04 -1.51
N PHE A 68 19.28 15.03 -2.10
CA PHE A 68 18.07 15.20 -2.92
C PHE A 68 16.96 15.90 -2.13
N LEU A 69 16.62 15.42 -0.94
CA LEU A 69 15.58 16.03 -0.10
C LEU A 69 15.91 17.47 0.32
N ARG A 70 17.15 17.68 0.78
CA ARG A 70 17.61 19.02 1.14
C ARG A 70 17.48 20.01 -0.03
N ASP A 71 18.01 19.65 -1.20
CA ASP A 71 18.03 20.52 -2.37
C ASP A 71 16.62 20.78 -2.91
N THR A 72 15.76 19.72 -2.91
CA THR A 72 14.37 19.84 -3.36
C THR A 72 13.54 20.75 -2.46
N PHE A 73 13.64 20.61 -1.14
CA PHE A 73 12.85 21.44 -0.22
C PHE A 73 13.41 22.87 -0.07
N SER A 74 14.74 23.04 -0.15
CA SER A 74 15.33 24.38 -0.12
C SER A 74 14.96 25.22 -1.37
N ALA A 75 14.78 24.58 -2.51
CA ALA A 75 14.36 25.23 -3.75
C ALA A 75 12.95 25.84 -3.65
N LEU A 76 12.12 25.36 -2.74
CA LEU A 76 10.77 25.88 -2.52
C LEU A 76 10.74 27.22 -1.74
N ALA A 77 11.88 27.69 -1.18
CA ALA A 77 11.87 28.91 -0.40
C ALA A 77 11.31 30.10 -1.21
N PRO A 78 10.43 30.94 -0.62
CA PRO A 78 10.05 31.03 0.80
C PRO A 78 8.87 30.11 1.24
N LEU A 79 8.35 29.26 0.37
CA LEU A 79 7.26 28.33 0.73
C LEU A 79 7.69 27.43 1.90
N ARG A 80 6.88 27.39 2.94
CA ARG A 80 7.18 26.57 4.13
C ARG A 80 6.96 25.08 3.84
N VAL A 81 7.87 24.24 4.33
CA VAL A 81 7.79 22.79 4.29
C VAL A 81 7.74 22.27 5.73
N LEU A 82 6.68 21.53 6.09
CA LEU A 82 6.47 21.01 7.44
C LEU A 82 6.53 19.49 7.41
N LEU A 83 7.46 18.90 8.15
CA LEU A 83 7.73 17.47 8.17
C LEU A 83 7.45 16.90 9.56
N ALA A 84 6.54 15.95 9.65
CA ALA A 84 6.23 15.19 10.87
C ALA A 84 6.66 13.73 10.67
N PRO A 85 7.84 13.31 11.14
CA PRO A 85 8.39 11.96 10.93
C PRO A 85 7.43 10.83 11.32
N GLY A 86 7.36 9.79 10.48
CA GLY A 86 6.59 8.57 10.70
C GLY A 86 7.42 7.45 11.33
N ASN A 87 6.91 6.24 11.27
CA ASN A 87 7.58 5.08 11.87
C ASN A 87 8.66 4.45 10.97
N HIS A 88 8.63 4.70 9.66
CA HIS A 88 9.70 4.28 8.74
C HIS A 88 10.85 5.28 8.65
N ASP A 89 10.61 6.54 9.00
CA ASP A 89 11.59 7.63 8.94
C ASP A 89 11.70 8.40 10.28
N TRP A 90 11.54 7.68 11.39
CA TRP A 90 11.49 8.23 12.75
C TRP A 90 12.65 9.19 13.07
N PHE A 91 12.35 10.21 13.90
CA PHE A 91 13.32 11.20 14.33
C PHE A 91 14.19 10.62 15.46
N GLY A 92 15.50 10.57 15.24
CA GLY A 92 16.43 10.06 16.25
C GLY A 92 17.88 10.03 15.76
N PRO A 93 18.79 9.55 16.61
CA PRO A 93 20.20 9.45 16.25
C PRO A 93 20.40 8.68 14.94
N GLY A 94 21.11 9.29 14.01
CA GLY A 94 21.35 8.68 12.69
C GLY A 94 20.22 8.87 11.68
N SER A 95 19.10 9.50 12.04
CA SER A 95 18.06 9.82 11.07
C SER A 95 18.53 10.90 10.08
N LEU A 96 18.04 10.83 8.87
CA LEU A 96 18.28 11.85 7.85
C LEU A 96 17.88 13.24 8.36
N TYR A 97 16.81 13.35 9.14
CA TYR A 97 16.33 14.57 9.73
C TYR A 97 17.34 15.27 10.64
N GLN A 98 18.21 14.51 11.34
CA GLN A 98 19.30 15.07 12.16
C GLN A 98 20.60 15.27 11.39
N GLN A 99 20.83 14.52 10.30
CA GLN A 99 22.05 14.62 9.51
C GLN A 99 22.05 15.78 8.52
N VAL A 100 20.88 16.23 8.10
CA VAL A 100 20.73 17.30 7.11
C VAL A 100 20.63 18.64 7.79
N GLU A 101 21.43 19.61 7.33
CA GLU A 101 21.23 21.02 7.62
C GLU A 101 20.12 21.55 6.71
N TRP A 102 18.93 21.71 7.28
CA TRP A 102 17.75 22.18 6.57
C TRP A 102 17.77 23.69 6.40
N SER A 103 17.21 24.17 5.28
CA SER A 103 17.00 25.60 5.03
C SER A 103 15.88 26.17 5.93
N ASP A 104 15.88 27.48 6.14
CA ASP A 104 14.96 28.17 7.06
C ASP A 104 13.47 27.97 6.75
N ASN A 105 13.14 27.59 5.51
CA ASN A 105 11.77 27.29 5.12
C ASN A 105 11.30 25.88 5.52
N VAL A 106 12.19 24.99 5.99
CA VAL A 106 11.87 23.61 6.38
C VAL A 106 11.79 23.50 7.89
N HIS A 107 10.65 23.05 8.39
CA HIS A 107 10.44 22.74 9.81
C HIS A 107 10.22 21.26 10.01
N VAL A 108 11.02 20.61 10.85
CA VAL A 108 10.90 19.19 11.23
C VAL A 108 10.41 19.11 12.67
N PHE A 109 9.25 18.52 12.89
CA PHE A 109 8.80 18.15 14.23
C PHE A 109 9.68 17.01 14.76
N ASN A 110 10.03 17.04 16.04
CA ASN A 110 11.10 16.20 16.56
C ASN A 110 10.83 15.61 17.95
N THR A 111 9.59 15.65 18.40
CA THR A 111 9.16 15.09 19.69
C THR A 111 7.90 14.25 19.53
N THR A 112 7.69 13.33 20.47
CA THR A 112 6.46 12.52 20.55
C THR A 112 5.26 13.27 21.15
N GLN A 113 5.44 14.54 21.50
CA GLN A 113 4.37 15.42 21.95
C GLN A 113 3.99 16.40 20.86
N LEU A 114 2.70 16.68 20.72
CA LEU A 114 2.24 17.71 19.80
C LEU A 114 2.77 19.09 20.23
N THR A 115 3.60 19.68 19.39
CA THR A 115 4.22 20.98 19.60
C THR A 115 3.60 22.04 18.69
N ALA A 116 3.39 23.24 19.24
CA ALA A 116 2.77 24.33 18.51
C ALA A 116 3.76 25.02 17.57
N LEU A 117 3.39 25.15 16.32
CA LEU A 117 4.05 26.01 15.34
C LEU A 117 3.06 27.11 14.91
N PRO A 118 3.19 28.35 15.42
CA PRO A 118 2.40 29.47 14.91
C PRO A 118 2.64 29.62 13.40
N PHE A 119 1.57 29.58 12.61
CA PHE A 119 1.70 29.53 11.16
C PHE A 119 1.35 30.86 10.50
N THR A 120 0.12 31.33 10.69
CA THR A 120 -0.35 32.65 10.31
C THR A 120 -1.11 33.29 11.49
N GLU A 121 -1.57 34.52 11.38
CA GLU A 121 -2.41 35.11 12.41
C GLU A 121 -3.66 34.24 12.65
N GLY A 122 -3.86 33.84 13.89
CA GLY A 122 -5.00 32.99 14.29
C GLY A 122 -4.91 31.54 13.90
N VAL A 123 -3.84 31.05 13.26
CA VAL A 123 -3.69 29.64 12.87
C VAL A 123 -2.43 29.01 13.46
N THR A 124 -2.58 27.85 14.09
CA THR A 124 -1.46 27.07 14.64
C THR A 124 -1.47 25.65 14.05
N ILE A 125 -0.31 25.21 13.57
CA ILE A 125 -0.08 23.80 13.23
C ILE A 125 0.53 23.09 14.45
N TRP A 126 -0.05 21.95 14.84
CA TRP A 126 0.43 21.13 15.94
C TRP A 126 1.01 19.83 15.37
N GLY A 127 2.32 19.68 15.47
CA GLY A 127 2.98 18.51 14.91
C GLY A 127 3.68 17.66 15.95
N ALA A 128 3.76 16.37 15.68
CA ALA A 128 4.51 15.38 16.44
C ALA A 128 5.29 14.46 15.53
N ALA A 129 6.31 13.80 16.07
CA ALA A 129 7.17 12.86 15.36
C ALA A 129 7.19 11.49 16.03
N HIS A 130 7.28 10.44 15.27
CA HIS A 130 7.82 9.19 15.80
C HIS A 130 9.29 9.38 16.14
N CYS A 131 9.70 8.98 17.34
CA CYS A 131 11.09 8.99 17.78
C CYS A 131 11.70 7.59 17.91
N ALA A 132 10.95 6.58 17.45
CA ALA A 132 11.33 5.18 17.37
C ALA A 132 10.50 4.49 16.26
N PRO A 133 10.98 3.36 15.71
CA PRO A 133 10.30 2.64 14.64
C PRO A 133 9.02 1.92 15.10
N ALA A 134 8.82 1.77 16.41
CA ALA A 134 7.66 1.09 17.00
C ALA A 134 7.32 1.65 18.38
N ASN A 135 6.16 1.23 18.90
CA ASN A 135 5.70 1.56 20.28
C ASN A 135 5.52 3.07 20.54
N THR A 136 5.25 3.86 19.50
CA THR A 136 4.88 5.27 19.70
C THR A 136 3.47 5.34 20.30
N PRO A 137 3.31 6.03 21.45
CA PRO A 137 1.99 6.20 22.08
C PRO A 137 1.10 7.12 21.25
N ASN A 138 -0.18 7.17 21.59
CA ASN A 138 -1.13 8.10 21.02
C ASN A 138 -0.70 9.55 21.26
N PHE A 139 -0.51 10.33 20.21
CA PHE A 139 -0.11 11.75 20.31
C PHE A 139 -1.20 12.65 20.91
N LEU A 140 -2.45 12.19 20.93
CA LEU A 140 -3.59 12.94 21.46
C LEU A 140 -3.88 12.63 22.94
N ASP A 141 -3.19 11.64 23.54
CA ASP A 141 -3.31 11.37 24.95
C ASP A 141 -2.78 12.57 25.76
N ASP A 142 -3.58 13.04 26.69
CA ASP A 142 -3.28 14.20 27.55
C ASP A 142 -3.00 15.53 26.77
N PHE A 143 -3.27 15.55 25.47
CA PHE A 143 -3.11 16.77 24.67
C PHE A 143 -4.41 17.58 24.64
N GLN A 144 -4.28 18.86 24.92
CA GLN A 144 -5.35 19.85 24.81
C GLN A 144 -4.81 21.15 24.23
N VAL A 145 -5.54 21.74 23.29
CA VAL A 145 -5.25 23.07 22.78
C VAL A 145 -5.50 24.09 23.90
N ASP A 146 -4.51 24.93 24.18
CA ASP A 146 -4.48 25.89 25.28
C ASP A 146 -4.75 27.36 24.87
N ARG A 147 -5.10 27.58 23.60
CA ARG A 147 -5.23 28.93 22.99
C ARG A 147 -6.39 29.02 22.02
N GLY A 148 -6.80 30.25 21.71
CA GLY A 148 -7.81 30.49 20.67
C GLY A 148 -7.23 30.45 19.26
N GLY A 149 -8.12 30.36 18.28
CA GLY A 149 -7.78 30.31 16.85
C GLY A 149 -8.09 28.96 16.20
N ILE A 150 -7.56 28.76 15.00
CA ILE A 150 -7.71 27.52 14.22
C ILE A 150 -6.49 26.64 14.46
N HIS A 151 -6.73 25.38 14.78
CA HIS A 151 -5.70 24.43 15.16
C HIS A 151 -5.75 23.18 14.28
N ILE A 152 -4.65 22.91 13.58
CA ILE A 152 -4.50 21.78 12.66
C ILE A 152 -3.42 20.84 13.19
N GLY A 153 -3.75 19.56 13.35
CA GLY A 153 -2.77 18.52 13.67
C GLY A 153 -1.98 18.09 12.44
N LEU A 154 -0.72 17.74 12.61
CA LEU A 154 0.13 17.12 11.59
C LEU A 154 0.95 16.01 12.24
N PHE A 155 0.56 14.76 12.01
CA PHE A 155 1.25 13.60 12.60
C PHE A 155 0.96 12.30 11.85
N HIS A 156 1.74 11.28 12.16
CA HIS A 156 1.64 9.96 11.54
C HIS A 156 1.06 8.95 12.54
N GLY A 157 -0.06 8.30 12.22
CA GLY A 157 -0.69 7.39 13.18
C GLY A 157 -1.90 6.65 12.67
N SER A 158 -2.28 5.59 13.39
CA SER A 158 -3.36 4.66 13.07
C SER A 158 -4.67 5.10 13.70
N GLU A 159 -5.62 5.56 12.89
CA GLU A 159 -6.99 5.78 13.35
C GLU A 159 -7.70 4.44 13.54
N GLN A 160 -8.19 4.18 14.76
CA GLN A 160 -8.70 2.87 15.20
C GLN A 160 -9.98 2.42 14.48
N GLY A 161 -10.81 3.35 14.01
CA GLY A 161 -12.00 3.04 13.22
C GLY A 161 -11.68 2.54 11.81
N ASN A 162 -10.46 2.79 11.32
CA ASN A 162 -9.99 2.45 9.98
C ASN A 162 -8.91 1.35 9.94
N LEU A 163 -8.74 0.57 11.02
CA LEU A 163 -7.70 -0.49 11.08
C LEU A 163 -7.81 -1.54 9.96
N ALA A 164 -8.98 -1.70 9.35
CA ALA A 164 -9.14 -2.55 8.16
C ALA A 164 -8.31 -2.08 6.95
N LEU A 165 -7.81 -0.84 6.97
CA LEU A 165 -6.92 -0.27 5.94
C LEU A 165 -5.44 -0.52 6.26
N GLN A 166 -5.13 -0.94 7.48
CA GLN A 166 -3.77 -1.31 7.87
C GLN A 166 -3.38 -2.63 7.21
N HIS A 167 -2.13 -2.76 6.81
CA HIS A 167 -1.63 -4.03 6.28
C HIS A 167 -1.79 -5.15 7.31
N SER A 168 -2.31 -6.28 6.86
CA SER A 168 -2.57 -7.45 7.73
C SER A 168 -1.30 -7.86 8.50
N GLY A 169 -1.45 -8.08 9.80
CA GLY A 169 -0.37 -8.52 10.69
C GLY A 169 0.58 -7.43 11.18
N LYS A 170 0.30 -6.15 10.90
CA LYS A 170 1.05 -5.04 11.48
C LYS A 170 0.36 -4.48 12.72
N GLU A 171 1.15 -4.12 13.72
CA GLU A 171 0.67 -3.41 14.91
C GLU A 171 0.34 -1.95 14.59
N PRO A 172 -0.69 -1.37 15.24
CA PRO A 172 -0.99 0.05 15.10
C PRO A 172 0.15 0.94 15.64
N HIS A 173 0.46 2.02 14.94
CA HIS A 173 1.43 3.03 15.35
C HIS A 173 0.71 4.31 15.80
N ALA A 174 1.09 4.86 16.96
CA ALA A 174 0.44 6.02 17.57
C ALA A 174 -1.10 5.94 17.48
N PRO A 175 -1.73 4.86 17.99
CA PRO A 175 -3.14 4.56 17.75
C PRO A 175 -4.05 5.57 18.45
N PHE A 176 -5.04 6.10 17.74
CA PHE A 176 -6.00 7.07 18.25
C PHE A 176 -7.41 6.84 17.67
N TYR A 177 -8.43 7.46 18.27
CA TYR A 177 -9.79 7.52 17.72
C TYR A 177 -10.07 8.90 17.13
N ALA A 178 -10.80 8.96 16.03
CA ALA A 178 -11.08 10.20 15.30
C ALA A 178 -11.73 11.29 16.17
N ASP A 179 -12.57 10.92 17.15
CA ASP A 179 -13.21 11.87 18.06
C ASP A 179 -12.23 12.56 19.04
N GLN A 180 -11.05 11.95 19.29
CA GLN A 180 -10.01 12.58 20.11
C GLN A 180 -9.46 13.85 19.45
N ILE A 181 -9.44 13.93 18.11
CA ILE A 181 -9.03 15.14 17.38
C ILE A 181 -9.88 16.34 17.81
N ARG A 182 -11.20 16.17 17.75
CA ARG A 182 -12.12 17.24 18.16
C ARG A 182 -12.06 17.53 19.65
N ARG A 183 -12.00 16.48 20.49
CA ARG A 183 -11.95 16.62 21.94
C ARG A 183 -10.69 17.34 22.41
N SER A 184 -9.57 17.21 21.71
CA SER A 184 -8.33 17.91 21.99
C SER A 184 -8.35 19.41 21.60
N GLY A 185 -9.40 19.86 20.91
CA GLY A 185 -9.50 21.25 20.41
C GLY A 185 -8.89 21.44 19.03
N LEU A 186 -8.43 20.39 18.35
CA LEU A 186 -8.01 20.44 16.95
C LEU A 186 -9.25 20.52 16.04
N HIS A 187 -9.18 21.37 15.02
CA HIS A 187 -10.22 21.49 14.01
C HIS A 187 -10.12 20.36 12.97
N HIS A 188 -8.90 19.96 12.65
CA HIS A 188 -8.62 18.90 11.69
C HIS A 188 -7.21 18.32 11.90
N ALA A 189 -6.98 17.08 11.47
CA ALA A 189 -5.66 16.45 11.45
C ALA A 189 -5.27 16.01 10.03
N LEU A 190 -4.07 16.38 9.62
CA LEU A 190 -3.40 15.93 8.41
C LEU A 190 -2.50 14.75 8.78
N LEU A 191 -2.80 13.58 8.24
CA LEU A 191 -2.28 12.30 8.71
C LEU A 191 -1.52 11.53 7.64
N GLY A 192 -0.61 10.64 8.08
CA GLY A 192 0.02 9.59 7.29
C GLY A 192 -0.11 8.25 8.00
N HIS A 193 0.34 7.19 7.39
CA HIS A 193 0.37 5.78 7.80
C HIS A 193 -0.52 4.86 6.96
N PHE A 194 -1.73 5.25 6.64
CA PHE A 194 -2.57 4.45 5.75
C PHE A 194 -2.28 4.79 4.29
N HIS A 195 -1.75 3.82 3.54
CA HIS A 195 -1.47 3.98 2.11
C HIS A 195 -2.74 4.17 1.29
N LYS A 196 -3.90 3.77 1.80
CA LYS A 196 -5.18 4.04 1.16
C LYS A 196 -5.71 5.41 1.55
N PRO A 197 -6.12 6.26 0.57
CA PRO A 197 -6.71 7.56 0.86
C PRO A 197 -7.98 7.46 1.71
N VAL A 198 -8.11 8.30 2.74
CA VAL A 198 -9.31 8.39 3.61
C VAL A 198 -9.60 9.83 3.94
N ASP A 199 -10.86 10.23 3.77
CA ASP A 199 -11.38 11.51 4.23
C ASP A 199 -12.39 11.28 5.35
N GLY A 200 -11.97 11.54 6.58
CA GLY A 200 -12.86 11.59 7.73
C GLY A 200 -13.44 12.98 7.97
N GLU A 201 -14.34 13.10 8.92
CA GLU A 201 -14.90 14.40 9.32
C GLU A 201 -13.80 15.32 9.87
N PHE A 202 -12.90 14.80 10.70
CA PHE A 202 -11.86 15.56 11.39
C PHE A 202 -10.44 15.21 10.95
N HIS A 203 -10.26 14.41 9.90
CA HIS A 203 -8.93 14.02 9.45
C HIS A 203 -8.86 13.72 7.96
N THR A 204 -7.65 13.79 7.42
CA THR A 204 -7.33 13.45 6.03
C THR A 204 -6.08 12.59 5.97
N TYR A 205 -6.20 11.39 5.42
CA TYR A 205 -5.08 10.58 4.94
C TYR A 205 -4.96 10.76 3.43
N PRO A 206 -3.84 11.24 2.90
CA PRO A 206 -3.65 11.38 1.45
C PRO A 206 -3.48 10.00 0.78
N GLY A 207 -3.06 8.99 1.53
CA GLY A 207 -2.51 7.75 1.03
C GLY A 207 -1.09 7.95 0.51
N ASN A 208 -0.44 6.87 0.08
CA ASN A 208 0.85 6.99 -0.58
C ASN A 208 0.69 7.64 -1.97
N PRO A 209 1.57 8.59 -2.35
CA PRO A 209 1.40 9.37 -3.57
C PRO A 209 1.74 8.61 -4.86
N ASP A 210 2.46 7.50 -4.76
CA ASP A 210 2.78 6.59 -5.85
C ASP A 210 2.70 5.14 -5.34
N PRO A 211 2.19 4.16 -6.10
CA PRO A 211 2.03 2.80 -5.61
C PRO A 211 3.36 2.16 -5.20
N LEU A 212 3.40 1.56 -4.03
CA LEU A 212 4.56 0.84 -3.48
C LEU A 212 4.43 -0.68 -3.64
N SER A 213 3.21 -1.18 -3.77
CA SER A 213 2.92 -2.61 -3.81
C SER A 213 1.69 -2.93 -4.65
N PHE A 214 1.50 -4.22 -4.91
CA PHE A 214 0.25 -4.75 -5.46
C PHE A 214 -0.93 -4.46 -4.51
N GLY A 215 -2.12 -4.21 -5.07
CA GLY A 215 -3.31 -3.86 -4.29
C GLY A 215 -3.43 -2.37 -3.96
N GLU A 216 -2.46 -1.58 -4.35
CA GLU A 216 -2.50 -0.12 -4.24
C GLU A 216 -2.95 0.52 -5.57
N ASP A 217 -4.07 0.04 -6.07
CA ASP A 217 -4.74 0.55 -7.27
C ASP A 217 -5.42 1.91 -7.04
N GLY A 218 -5.97 2.47 -8.10
CA GLY A 218 -6.72 3.73 -8.05
C GLY A 218 -5.85 4.98 -8.14
N SER A 219 -6.49 6.13 -7.93
CA SER A 219 -5.83 7.43 -8.03
C SER A 219 -4.97 7.69 -6.80
N ARG A 220 -3.68 7.90 -7.00
CA ARG A 220 -2.69 8.21 -5.98
C ARG A 220 -2.19 9.64 -6.12
N GLY A 221 -1.94 10.30 -5.01
CA GLY A 221 -1.49 11.68 -5.10
C GLY A 221 -1.40 12.41 -3.77
N ALA A 222 -1.51 13.73 -3.86
CA ALA A 222 -1.53 14.64 -2.73
C ALA A 222 -2.94 15.26 -2.58
N VAL A 223 -3.17 15.95 -1.47
CA VAL A 223 -4.44 16.62 -1.18
C VAL A 223 -4.19 18.11 -0.97
N VAL A 224 -4.84 18.94 -1.78
CA VAL A 224 -4.97 20.38 -1.48
C VAL A 224 -6.03 20.52 -0.39
N VAL A 225 -5.66 21.07 0.74
CA VAL A 225 -6.53 21.30 1.90
C VAL A 225 -6.71 22.80 2.07
N GLU A 226 -7.92 23.28 1.91
CA GLU A 226 -8.27 24.67 2.16
C GLU A 226 -8.94 24.81 3.54
N ILE A 227 -8.47 25.73 4.32
CA ILE A 227 -8.94 26.02 5.68
C ILE A 227 -9.48 27.44 5.68
N SER A 228 -10.78 27.57 5.88
CA SER A 228 -11.47 28.86 5.94
C SER A 228 -11.32 29.52 7.31
N ASP A 229 -11.64 30.81 7.41
CA ASP A 229 -11.52 31.61 8.64
C ASP A 229 -12.44 31.12 9.77
N ASP A 230 -13.48 30.36 9.44
CA ASP A 230 -14.37 29.70 10.40
C ASP A 230 -13.89 28.30 10.84
N GLY A 231 -12.73 27.84 10.33
CA GLY A 231 -12.15 26.53 10.58
C GLY A 231 -12.73 25.41 9.73
N SER A 232 -13.63 25.71 8.78
CA SER A 232 -14.14 24.72 7.84
C SER A 232 -13.05 24.24 6.87
N ILE A 233 -13.12 22.96 6.48
CA ILE A 233 -12.10 22.29 5.66
C ILE A 233 -12.71 21.82 4.35
N THR A 234 -12.06 22.19 3.23
CA THR A 234 -12.31 21.57 1.93
C THR A 234 -11.07 20.85 1.41
N ARG A 235 -11.27 19.85 0.57
CA ARG A 235 -10.21 18.95 0.11
C ARG A 235 -10.33 18.69 -1.38
N GLU A 236 -9.23 18.79 -2.11
CA GLU A 236 -9.11 18.41 -3.51
C GLU A 236 -7.97 17.39 -3.64
N ARG A 237 -8.27 16.18 -4.08
CA ARG A 237 -7.25 15.16 -4.37
C ARG A 237 -6.67 15.39 -5.75
N VAL A 238 -5.35 15.50 -5.83
CA VAL A 238 -4.63 15.72 -7.07
C VAL A 238 -3.74 14.52 -7.36
N ARG A 239 -3.91 13.91 -8.51
CA ARG A 239 -3.06 12.78 -8.94
C ARG A 239 -1.66 13.28 -9.25
N VAL A 240 -0.66 12.68 -8.61
CA VAL A 240 0.78 12.93 -8.84
C VAL A 240 1.56 11.65 -9.16
N ALA A 241 0.93 10.48 -9.01
CA ALA A 241 1.56 9.20 -9.28
C ALA A 241 2.13 9.13 -10.70
N THR A 242 3.36 8.70 -10.81
CA THR A 242 4.08 8.48 -12.07
C THR A 242 4.13 7.01 -12.47
N THR A 243 3.78 6.10 -11.56
CA THR A 243 3.64 4.67 -11.82
C THR A 243 2.23 4.18 -11.56
N THR A 244 1.97 2.89 -11.83
CA THR A 244 0.67 2.26 -11.60
C THR A 244 0.83 0.91 -10.94
N ALA A 245 -0.21 0.51 -10.17
CA ALA A 245 -0.46 -0.85 -9.76
C ALA A 245 -1.90 -1.21 -10.18
N ASN A 246 -2.10 -2.40 -10.73
CA ASN A 246 -3.37 -2.82 -11.27
C ASN A 246 -3.76 -4.19 -10.73
N ASP A 247 -5.02 -4.33 -10.35
CA ASP A 247 -5.63 -5.61 -9.99
C ASP A 247 -6.62 -6.03 -11.07
N VAL A 248 -6.42 -7.23 -11.63
CA VAL A 248 -7.22 -7.77 -12.73
C VAL A 248 -7.77 -9.13 -12.33
N ARG A 249 -9.02 -9.41 -12.70
CA ARG A 249 -9.60 -10.75 -12.56
C ARG A 249 -9.68 -11.40 -13.93
N VAL A 250 -9.25 -12.66 -14.01
CA VAL A 250 -9.26 -13.43 -15.24
C VAL A 250 -10.04 -14.72 -15.01
N ASP A 251 -11.16 -14.87 -15.72
CA ASP A 251 -11.94 -16.10 -15.72
C ASP A 251 -11.27 -17.13 -16.63
N VAL A 252 -10.86 -18.25 -16.07
CA VAL A 252 -10.21 -19.36 -16.76
C VAL A 252 -11.16 -20.52 -17.08
N THR A 253 -12.47 -20.38 -16.84
CA THR A 253 -13.47 -21.42 -17.10
C THR A 253 -13.40 -21.89 -18.56
N GLY A 254 -13.31 -23.22 -18.76
CA GLY A 254 -13.22 -23.85 -20.07
C GLY A 254 -11.85 -23.70 -20.75
N ALA A 255 -10.81 -23.24 -20.05
CA ALA A 255 -9.45 -23.35 -20.55
C ALA A 255 -9.02 -24.82 -20.50
N THR A 256 -8.63 -25.38 -21.66
CA THR A 256 -8.32 -26.81 -21.83
C THR A 256 -6.84 -27.13 -21.70
N HIS A 257 -5.96 -26.13 -21.63
CA HIS A 257 -4.52 -26.28 -21.49
C HIS A 257 -3.86 -24.99 -20.99
N HIS A 258 -2.65 -25.10 -20.43
CA HIS A 258 -1.86 -24.01 -19.86
C HIS A 258 -1.78 -22.77 -20.77
N ASN A 259 -1.50 -22.96 -22.07
CA ASN A 259 -1.39 -21.85 -23.01
C ASN A 259 -2.71 -21.06 -23.22
N ALA A 260 -3.87 -21.70 -23.02
CA ALA A 260 -5.15 -21.01 -23.07
C ALA A 260 -5.33 -20.05 -21.88
N VAL A 261 -4.83 -20.43 -20.71
CA VAL A 261 -4.79 -19.56 -19.53
C VAL A 261 -3.80 -18.40 -19.75
N LEU A 262 -2.59 -18.70 -20.24
CA LEU A 262 -1.61 -17.68 -20.60
C LEU A 262 -2.16 -16.65 -21.58
N HIS A 263 -2.87 -17.09 -22.61
CA HIS A 263 -3.47 -16.20 -23.61
C HIS A 263 -4.47 -15.24 -22.96
N ARG A 264 -5.37 -15.75 -22.10
CA ARG A 264 -6.34 -14.89 -21.38
C ARG A 264 -5.67 -13.88 -20.46
N ILE A 265 -4.60 -14.28 -19.75
CA ILE A 265 -3.82 -13.37 -18.93
C ILE A 265 -3.17 -12.31 -19.81
N SER A 266 -2.55 -12.70 -20.92
CA SER A 266 -1.90 -11.79 -21.86
C SER A 266 -2.88 -10.76 -22.44
N GLU A 267 -4.08 -11.19 -22.86
CA GLU A 267 -5.14 -10.30 -23.33
C GLU A 267 -5.59 -9.31 -22.25
N ALA A 268 -5.81 -9.82 -21.03
CA ALA A 268 -6.27 -8.98 -19.91
C ALA A 268 -5.21 -7.96 -19.45
N THR A 269 -3.94 -8.19 -19.73
CA THR A 269 -2.82 -7.33 -19.31
C THR A 269 -2.16 -6.55 -20.45
N ALA A 270 -2.60 -6.72 -21.70
CA ALA A 270 -1.95 -6.19 -22.91
C ALA A 270 -1.75 -4.66 -22.90
N GLU A 271 -2.71 -3.91 -22.36
CA GLU A 271 -2.68 -2.45 -22.32
C GLU A 271 -2.27 -1.89 -20.95
N LEU A 272 -1.95 -2.77 -20.01
CA LEU A 272 -1.57 -2.36 -18.65
C LEU A 272 -0.07 -2.10 -18.58
N HIS A 273 0.31 -1.22 -17.64
CA HIS A 273 1.69 -0.88 -17.32
C HIS A 273 1.90 -0.95 -15.80
N GLY A 274 3.17 -0.98 -15.38
CA GLY A 274 3.54 -1.00 -13.97
C GLY A 274 3.42 -2.39 -13.35
N ALA A 275 3.00 -2.46 -12.09
CA ALA A 275 2.76 -3.71 -11.38
C ALA A 275 1.34 -4.23 -11.67
N VAL A 276 1.22 -5.51 -12.01
CA VAL A 276 -0.07 -6.14 -12.27
C VAL A 276 -0.24 -7.37 -11.40
N ARG A 277 -1.34 -7.42 -10.62
CA ARG A 277 -1.78 -8.61 -9.92
C ARG A 277 -2.99 -9.17 -10.65
N VAL A 278 -2.87 -10.44 -11.10
CA VAL A 278 -3.95 -11.18 -11.74
C VAL A 278 -4.53 -12.17 -10.74
N THR A 279 -5.83 -12.09 -10.48
CA THR A 279 -6.57 -13.07 -9.71
C THR A 279 -7.29 -13.99 -10.67
N LEU A 280 -6.92 -15.27 -10.67
CA LEU A 280 -7.57 -16.31 -11.49
C LEU A 280 -8.86 -16.77 -10.81
N GLU A 281 -9.94 -16.79 -11.57
CA GLU A 281 -11.26 -17.21 -11.10
C GLU A 281 -11.86 -18.24 -12.10
N GLY A 282 -12.86 -19.01 -11.65
CA GLY A 282 -13.60 -19.93 -12.51
C GLY A 282 -13.18 -21.39 -12.34
N THR A 283 -13.46 -22.22 -13.33
CA THR A 283 -13.28 -23.67 -13.28
C THR A 283 -12.27 -24.13 -14.31
N LEU A 284 -11.17 -24.72 -13.85
CA LEU A 284 -10.16 -25.37 -14.70
C LEU A 284 -10.59 -26.80 -15.07
N GLU A 285 -10.27 -27.18 -16.29
CA GLU A 285 -10.33 -28.60 -16.65
C GLU A 285 -9.27 -29.39 -15.88
N PRO A 286 -9.53 -30.67 -15.48
CA PRO A 286 -8.63 -31.45 -14.65
C PRO A 286 -7.23 -31.65 -15.23
N ASP A 287 -7.13 -31.70 -16.57
CA ASP A 287 -5.88 -31.95 -17.28
C ASP A 287 -5.03 -30.68 -17.46
N VAL A 288 -5.49 -29.52 -16.97
CA VAL A 288 -4.74 -28.26 -17.04
C VAL A 288 -3.71 -28.21 -15.92
N ASP A 289 -2.44 -28.44 -16.28
CA ASP A 289 -1.31 -28.18 -15.38
C ASP A 289 -0.98 -26.70 -15.39
N LEU A 290 -1.33 -26.01 -14.29
CA LEU A 290 -1.17 -24.56 -14.15
C LEU A 290 0.08 -24.22 -13.33
N ARG A 291 1.15 -23.83 -14.01
CA ARG A 291 2.44 -23.43 -13.40
C ARG A 291 2.48 -21.92 -13.19
N LEU A 292 2.05 -21.48 -12.00
CA LEU A 292 1.93 -20.04 -11.71
C LEU A 292 3.28 -19.29 -11.76
N LEU A 293 4.33 -19.92 -11.25
CA LEU A 293 5.68 -19.31 -11.26
C LEU A 293 6.23 -19.12 -12.68
N ASP A 294 5.93 -20.04 -13.61
CA ASP A 294 6.32 -19.92 -15.01
C ASP A 294 5.56 -18.79 -15.69
N ILE A 295 4.28 -18.59 -15.33
CA ILE A 295 3.47 -17.47 -15.82
C ILE A 295 4.05 -16.14 -15.33
N GLU A 296 4.35 -16.02 -14.04
CA GLU A 296 4.95 -14.83 -13.46
C GLU A 296 6.33 -14.53 -14.07
N ALA A 297 7.15 -15.57 -14.26
CA ALA A 297 8.46 -15.45 -14.89
C ALA A 297 8.41 -15.00 -16.36
N SER A 298 7.32 -15.33 -17.07
CA SER A 298 7.07 -14.94 -18.46
C SER A 298 6.42 -13.57 -18.62
N ALA A 299 6.33 -12.79 -17.53
CA ALA A 299 5.73 -11.46 -17.57
C ALA A 299 6.32 -10.59 -18.71
N PRO A 300 5.46 -9.93 -19.49
CA PRO A 300 5.92 -9.04 -20.57
C PRO A 300 6.86 -7.94 -20.05
N ASP A 301 7.80 -7.52 -20.89
CA ASP A 301 8.82 -6.53 -20.49
C ASP A 301 8.26 -5.13 -20.20
N HIS A 302 7.04 -4.82 -20.66
CA HIS A 302 6.37 -3.55 -20.37
C HIS A 302 5.74 -3.51 -18.98
N LEU A 303 5.65 -4.65 -18.26
CA LEU A 303 5.21 -4.72 -16.89
C LEU A 303 6.41 -4.71 -15.92
N ASP A 304 6.30 -3.96 -14.84
CA ASP A 304 7.31 -3.96 -13.78
C ASP A 304 7.37 -5.33 -13.07
N ALA A 305 6.20 -5.93 -12.84
CA ALA A 305 6.01 -7.29 -12.36
C ALA A 305 4.60 -7.78 -12.64
N LEU A 306 4.46 -9.11 -12.72
CA LEU A 306 3.20 -9.83 -12.77
C LEU A 306 3.15 -10.76 -11.55
N LEU A 307 2.09 -10.66 -10.75
CA LEU A 307 1.80 -11.57 -9.63
C LEU A 307 0.50 -12.31 -9.94
N ILE A 308 0.53 -13.64 -9.84
CA ILE A 308 -0.67 -14.47 -10.04
C ILE A 308 -1.19 -14.96 -8.69
N GLN A 309 -2.46 -14.70 -8.42
CA GLN A 309 -3.16 -15.19 -7.25
C GLN A 309 -4.32 -16.12 -7.65
N LYS A 310 -4.54 -17.14 -6.85
CA LYS A 310 -5.73 -17.97 -6.96
C LYS A 310 -6.86 -17.28 -6.19
N GLY A 311 -7.92 -16.91 -6.92
CA GLY A 311 -9.16 -16.42 -6.33
C GLY A 311 -10.13 -17.58 -6.07
N ARG A 312 -11.34 -17.47 -6.58
CA ARG A 312 -12.32 -18.56 -6.57
C ARG A 312 -12.06 -19.52 -7.73
N LEU A 313 -10.91 -20.20 -7.68
CA LEU A 313 -10.49 -21.16 -8.67
C LEU A 313 -10.91 -22.57 -8.20
N SER A 314 -11.74 -23.25 -8.98
CA SER A 314 -12.13 -24.64 -8.79
C SER A 314 -11.59 -25.50 -9.94
N ILE A 315 -11.59 -26.80 -9.74
CA ILE A 315 -11.28 -27.77 -10.81
C ILE A 315 -12.58 -28.46 -11.17
N ALA A 316 -12.86 -28.59 -12.47
CA ALA A 316 -14.04 -29.28 -12.96
C ALA A 316 -14.03 -30.76 -12.51
N GLU A 317 -15.17 -31.23 -12.04
CA GLU A 317 -15.35 -32.67 -11.76
C GLU A 317 -15.47 -33.41 -13.10
N SER A 318 -14.36 -33.90 -13.64
CA SER A 318 -14.36 -34.67 -14.87
C SER A 318 -14.17 -36.14 -14.62
N TYR A 319 -13.91 -36.54 -13.38
CA TYR A 319 -13.81 -37.96 -13.04
C TYR A 319 -15.20 -38.54 -12.80
N ASP A 320 -15.54 -39.58 -13.55
CA ASP A 320 -16.69 -40.41 -13.25
C ASP A 320 -16.38 -41.24 -11.99
N LEU A 321 -16.59 -40.59 -10.82
CA LEU A 321 -16.24 -41.15 -9.52
C LEU A 321 -17.04 -42.43 -9.23
N GLU A 322 -18.28 -42.54 -9.73
CA GLU A 322 -19.09 -43.75 -9.57
C GLU A 322 -18.45 -44.94 -10.31
N ARG A 323 -18.11 -44.72 -11.59
CA ARG A 323 -17.42 -45.73 -12.39
C ARG A 323 -16.04 -46.09 -11.82
N LEU A 324 -15.25 -45.07 -11.40
CA LEU A 324 -13.95 -45.31 -10.79
C LEU A 324 -14.04 -46.07 -9.49
N ALA A 325 -15.06 -45.83 -8.67
CA ALA A 325 -15.27 -46.56 -7.44
C ALA A 325 -15.60 -48.07 -7.67
N GLU A 326 -16.11 -48.47 -8.85
CA GLU A 326 -16.35 -49.85 -9.22
C GLU A 326 -15.09 -50.59 -9.67
N GLU A 327 -14.02 -49.85 -10.02
CA GLU A 327 -12.77 -50.45 -10.47
C GLU A 327 -12.06 -51.24 -9.35
N HIS A 328 -11.62 -52.47 -9.65
CA HIS A 328 -10.77 -53.27 -8.75
C HIS A 328 -9.28 -52.93 -8.92
N THR A 329 -8.95 -51.62 -8.84
CA THR A 329 -7.62 -51.08 -8.99
C THR A 329 -7.23 -50.27 -7.74
N VAL A 330 -5.94 -49.91 -7.61
CA VAL A 330 -5.48 -48.98 -6.56
C VAL A 330 -6.23 -47.64 -6.65
N ARG A 331 -6.48 -47.17 -7.86
CA ARG A 331 -7.25 -45.97 -8.17
C ARG A 331 -8.70 -46.07 -7.65
N GLY A 332 -9.39 -47.20 -7.94
CA GLY A 332 -10.75 -47.42 -7.44
C GLY A 332 -10.81 -47.56 -5.93
N GLN A 333 -9.82 -48.24 -5.31
CA GLN A 333 -9.74 -48.31 -3.86
C GLN A 333 -9.55 -46.94 -3.23
N PHE A 334 -8.64 -46.11 -3.78
CA PHE A 334 -8.42 -44.72 -3.33
C PHE A 334 -9.71 -43.89 -3.37
N VAL A 335 -10.46 -43.97 -4.50
CA VAL A 335 -11.74 -43.26 -4.64
C VAL A 335 -12.73 -43.68 -3.55
N ARG A 336 -12.90 -45.02 -3.34
CA ARG A 336 -13.79 -45.54 -2.29
C ARG A 336 -13.40 -45.04 -0.89
N ASP A 337 -12.11 -45.09 -0.57
CA ASP A 337 -11.60 -44.68 0.75
C ASP A 337 -11.85 -43.22 1.02
N VAL A 338 -11.63 -42.33 0.03
CA VAL A 338 -11.86 -40.91 0.16
C VAL A 338 -13.35 -40.57 0.21
N LEU A 339 -14.18 -41.17 -0.63
CA LEU A 339 -15.64 -40.96 -0.61
C LEU A 339 -16.27 -41.35 0.72
N ASN A 340 -15.80 -42.45 1.34
CA ASN A 340 -16.31 -42.97 2.60
C ASN A 340 -15.64 -42.34 3.85
N SER A 341 -14.71 -41.40 3.68
CA SER A 341 -14.05 -40.74 4.81
C SER A 341 -14.99 -39.80 5.52
N GLU A 342 -15.27 -40.09 6.80
CA GLU A 342 -16.07 -39.22 7.69
C GLU A 342 -15.26 -38.04 8.26
N SER A 343 -13.93 -38.07 8.13
CA SER A 343 -13.03 -37.04 8.68
C SER A 343 -12.82 -35.83 7.75
N LEU A 344 -13.25 -35.94 6.49
CA LEU A 344 -13.07 -34.90 5.48
C LEU A 344 -14.36 -34.12 5.24
N THR A 345 -14.25 -32.78 5.17
CA THR A 345 -15.33 -31.96 4.64
C THR A 345 -15.51 -32.24 3.14
N GLU A 346 -16.65 -31.81 2.56
CA GLU A 346 -16.91 -31.98 1.13
C GLU A 346 -15.83 -31.36 0.25
N GLU A 347 -15.42 -30.12 0.60
CA GLU A 347 -14.35 -29.40 -0.08
C GLU A 347 -12.99 -30.12 0.04
N GLN A 348 -12.65 -30.63 1.23
CA GLN A 348 -11.43 -31.40 1.45
C GLN A 348 -11.46 -32.73 0.66
N ARG A 349 -12.59 -33.41 0.66
CA ARG A 349 -12.79 -34.68 -0.07
C ARG A 349 -12.55 -34.48 -1.57
N GLN A 350 -13.15 -33.45 -2.15
CA GLN A 350 -12.98 -33.09 -3.56
C GLN A 350 -11.51 -32.78 -3.88
N ARG A 351 -10.82 -31.98 -3.06
CA ARG A 351 -9.39 -31.69 -3.23
C ARG A 351 -8.51 -32.93 -3.18
N VAL A 352 -8.77 -33.84 -2.21
CA VAL A 352 -8.02 -35.09 -2.05
C VAL A 352 -8.25 -36.01 -3.24
N LEU A 353 -9.51 -36.15 -3.72
CA LEU A 353 -9.83 -36.98 -4.90
C LEU A 353 -9.10 -36.48 -6.14
N ILE A 354 -9.19 -35.19 -6.44
CA ILE A 354 -8.57 -34.61 -7.64
C ILE A 354 -7.04 -34.76 -7.58
N THR A 355 -6.43 -34.39 -6.46
CA THR A 355 -4.97 -34.46 -6.29
C THR A 355 -4.46 -35.88 -6.36
N GLY A 356 -5.15 -36.81 -5.68
CA GLY A 356 -4.77 -38.26 -5.67
C GLY A 356 -4.98 -38.96 -6.99
N LEU A 357 -6.07 -38.66 -7.70
CA LEU A 357 -6.31 -39.24 -9.04
C LEU A 357 -5.27 -38.73 -10.04
N ARG A 358 -4.92 -37.45 -10.01
CA ARG A 358 -3.81 -36.88 -10.82
C ARG A 358 -2.48 -37.59 -10.52
N ALA A 359 -2.17 -37.81 -9.22
CA ALA A 359 -0.97 -38.52 -8.81
C ALA A 359 -0.92 -39.97 -9.31
N LEU A 360 -2.09 -40.63 -9.41
CA LEU A 360 -2.21 -42.00 -9.89
C LEU A 360 -2.22 -42.10 -11.43
N ASP A 361 -2.59 -41.02 -12.14
CA ASP A 361 -2.75 -41.01 -13.59
C ASP A 361 -1.46 -40.79 -14.38
N ALA A 362 -0.48 -40.09 -13.83
CA ALA A 362 0.88 -40.05 -14.41
C ALA A 362 1.80 -39.03 -13.76
N ASN A 363 3.03 -38.96 -13.83
CA ASN A 363 4.05 -37.96 -13.59
C ASN A 363 4.03 -37.25 -12.24
N VAL A 364 4.43 -37.98 -11.21
CA VAL A 364 4.63 -37.53 -9.82
C VAL A 364 5.56 -36.32 -9.69
N ASN A 365 6.32 -35.99 -10.71
CA ASN A 365 7.30 -34.87 -10.69
C ASN A 365 6.70 -33.47 -11.02
N GLU A 366 5.41 -33.39 -11.35
CA GLU A 366 4.77 -32.16 -11.82
C GLU A 366 3.50 -31.75 -11.03
N LEU A 367 3.29 -32.34 -9.85
CA LEU A 367 2.11 -32.04 -9.04
C LEU A 367 2.31 -30.77 -8.21
N GLU A 368 1.75 -29.66 -8.64
CA GLU A 368 1.39 -28.58 -7.73
C GLU A 368 0.08 -28.94 -7.00
N ILE A 369 0.13 -28.99 -5.68
CA ILE A 369 -1.06 -29.14 -4.84
C ILE A 369 -1.83 -27.82 -4.88
N LEU A 370 -3.03 -27.86 -5.43
CA LEU A 370 -3.95 -26.71 -5.53
C LEU A 370 -4.55 -26.34 -4.17
#